data_a74ba90a3adc458642629901447d1b73
#
_entry.id   a74ba90a3adc458642629901447d1b73
#
_cell.length_a   1.000
_cell.length_b   1.000
_cell.length_c   1.000
_cell.angle_alpha   90.00
_cell.angle_beta   90.00
_cell.angle_gamma   90.00
#
_symmetry.space_group_name_H-M   'P 1'
#
loop_
_entity.id
_entity.type
_entity.pdbx_description
1 polymer ?
#
loop_
_entity_poly.entity_id
_entity_poly.type
_entity_poly.pdbx_seq_one_letter_code
_entity_poly.pdbx_strand_id
1 'polypeptide(L)'
;MAMLAERTQLDFELAFYSGILTGIPDFADVLRAYAQDLATKGMLKEGLMAEQKLVELRPADPDAHYNLACRYATLKQPDLALRTLRTAVELGYRDFRTIMQDRQLESVRKDPRFRALLREYQS
;
A
#
# COMPACT_ATOMS: atom_id res chain seq x y z
N MET A 1 9.43 26.59 -20.62
CA MET A 1 10.38 26.01 -19.70
C MET A 1 9.75 25.65 -18.39
N ALA A 2 8.57 26.21 -18.10
CA ALA A 2 7.81 25.82 -16.90
C ALA A 2 7.55 24.31 -16.84
N MET A 3 7.31 23.66 -17.98
CA MET A 3 7.04 22.22 -18.02
C MET A 3 8.20 21.37 -17.50
N LEU A 4 9.44 21.79 -17.79
CA LEU A 4 10.62 21.07 -17.26
C LEU A 4 10.81 21.32 -15.76
N ALA A 5 10.50 22.54 -15.31
CA ALA A 5 10.62 22.90 -13.91
C ALA A 5 9.58 22.21 -13.03
N GLU A 6 8.49 21.75 -13.61
CA GLU A 6 7.43 21.07 -12.87
C GLU A 6 7.68 19.57 -12.68
N ARG A 7 8.73 19.06 -13.29
CA ARG A 7 9.09 17.65 -13.11
C ARG A 7 9.60 17.44 -11.69
N THR A 8 8.84 16.69 -10.92
CA THR A 8 9.12 16.49 -9.51
C THR A 8 10.14 15.39 -9.27
N GLN A 9 10.69 15.37 -8.04
CA GLN A 9 11.51 14.26 -7.57
C GLN A 9 10.76 12.94 -7.71
N LEU A 10 9.45 12.95 -7.43
CA LEU A 10 8.60 11.78 -7.55
C LEU A 10 8.58 11.22 -8.98
N ASP A 11 8.44 12.09 -9.98
CA ASP A 11 8.46 11.67 -11.38
C ASP A 11 9.79 11.03 -11.77
N PHE A 12 10.88 11.61 -11.26
CA PHE A 12 12.22 11.07 -11.50
C PHE A 12 12.36 9.67 -10.88
N GLU A 13 11.92 9.50 -9.65
CA GLU A 13 11.99 8.20 -8.96
C GLU A 13 11.15 7.15 -9.66
N LEU A 14 9.94 7.51 -10.11
CA LEU A 14 9.08 6.58 -10.83
C LEU A 14 9.74 6.06 -12.10
N ALA A 15 10.37 6.95 -12.87
CA ALA A 15 11.08 6.57 -14.09
C ALA A 15 12.28 5.67 -13.76
N PHE A 16 13.01 6.01 -12.70
CA PHE A 16 14.19 5.26 -12.27
C PHE A 16 13.82 3.85 -11.83
N TYR A 17 12.82 3.71 -10.94
CA TYR A 17 12.37 2.40 -10.46
C TYR A 17 11.76 1.56 -11.58
N SER A 18 10.99 2.18 -12.46
CA SER A 18 10.41 1.49 -13.62
C SER A 18 11.50 0.90 -14.51
N GLY A 19 12.59 1.66 -14.71
CA GLY A 19 13.72 1.19 -15.50
C GLY A 19 14.39 -0.03 -14.86
N ILE A 20 14.60 0.00 -13.54
CA ILE A 20 15.18 -1.13 -12.83
C ILE A 20 14.27 -2.36 -12.93
N LEU A 21 12.98 -2.17 -12.72
CA LEU A 21 12.01 -3.27 -12.71
C LEU A 21 11.80 -3.89 -14.09
N THR A 22 12.12 -3.15 -15.16
CA THR A 22 12.11 -3.70 -16.51
C THR A 22 13.17 -4.81 -16.65
N GLY A 23 14.34 -4.60 -16.05
CA GLY A 23 15.42 -5.59 -16.09
C GLY A 23 15.34 -6.63 -14.98
N ILE A 24 14.86 -6.24 -13.80
CA ILE A 24 14.76 -7.12 -12.62
C ILE A 24 13.35 -7.01 -12.05
N PRO A 25 12.36 -7.70 -12.64
CA PRO A 25 10.95 -7.56 -12.24
C PRO A 25 10.66 -7.97 -10.80
N ASP A 26 11.45 -8.88 -10.24
CA ASP A 26 11.23 -9.42 -8.90
C ASP A 26 12.09 -8.76 -7.82
N PHE A 27 12.61 -7.55 -8.10
CA PHE A 27 13.39 -6.81 -7.12
C PHE A 27 12.43 -6.20 -6.07
N ALA A 28 12.18 -6.96 -5.00
CA ALA A 28 11.14 -6.63 -4.04
C ALA A 28 11.32 -5.25 -3.39
N ASP A 29 12.54 -4.88 -3.01
CA ASP A 29 12.78 -3.58 -2.36
C ASP A 29 12.48 -2.41 -3.30
N VAL A 30 12.86 -2.53 -4.57
CA VAL A 30 12.56 -1.51 -5.57
C VAL A 30 11.05 -1.48 -5.85
N LEU A 31 10.42 -2.63 -5.93
CA LEU A 31 8.99 -2.74 -6.16
C LEU A 31 8.20 -2.06 -5.03
N ARG A 32 8.65 -2.21 -3.78
CA ARG A 32 8.03 -1.55 -2.62
C ARG A 32 8.10 -0.03 -2.76
N ALA A 33 9.28 0.50 -3.07
CA ALA A 33 9.45 1.95 -3.24
C ALA A 33 8.63 2.46 -4.41
N TYR A 34 8.61 1.73 -5.51
CA TYR A 34 7.84 2.07 -6.70
C TYR A 34 6.35 2.12 -6.39
N ALA A 35 5.83 1.13 -5.69
CA ALA A 35 4.42 1.08 -5.32
C ALA A 35 4.02 2.28 -4.47
N GLN A 36 4.86 2.68 -3.51
CA GLN A 36 4.60 3.84 -2.66
C GLN A 36 4.59 5.13 -3.48
N ASP A 37 5.53 5.28 -4.40
CA ASP A 37 5.59 6.47 -5.24
C ASP A 37 4.38 6.55 -6.19
N LEU A 38 3.94 5.42 -6.73
CA LEU A 38 2.72 5.36 -7.54
C LEU A 38 1.51 5.85 -6.73
N ALA A 39 1.40 5.39 -5.50
CA ALA A 39 0.31 5.79 -4.61
C ALA A 39 0.37 7.30 -4.32
N THR A 40 1.55 7.82 -4.02
CA THR A 40 1.74 9.24 -3.73
C THR A 40 1.35 10.10 -4.93
N LYS A 41 1.65 9.63 -6.13
CA LYS A 41 1.28 10.34 -7.36
C LYS A 41 -0.21 10.20 -7.70
N GLY A 42 -0.94 9.33 -7.03
CA GLY A 42 -2.35 9.09 -7.30
C GLY A 42 -2.60 8.04 -8.38
N MET A 43 -1.57 7.32 -8.80
CA MET A 43 -1.69 6.24 -9.77
C MET A 43 -2.10 4.96 -9.04
N LEU A 44 -3.35 4.95 -8.56
CA LEU A 44 -3.82 3.96 -7.60
C LEU A 44 -3.92 2.54 -8.17
N LYS A 45 -4.38 2.41 -9.41
CA LYS A 45 -4.51 1.08 -10.04
C LYS A 45 -3.15 0.45 -10.29
N GLU A 46 -2.20 1.24 -10.75
CA GLU A 46 -0.83 0.77 -10.98
C GLU A 46 -0.16 0.44 -9.65
N GLY A 47 -0.39 1.26 -8.63
CA GLY A 47 0.08 0.99 -7.28
C GLY A 47 -0.49 -0.31 -6.73
N LEU A 48 -1.77 -0.58 -6.98
CA LEU A 48 -2.41 -1.83 -6.57
C LEU A 48 -1.71 -3.02 -7.20
N MET A 49 -1.45 -2.97 -8.51
CA MET A 49 -0.77 -4.07 -9.19
C MET A 49 0.62 -4.33 -8.62
N ALA A 50 1.37 -3.25 -8.34
CA ALA A 50 2.70 -3.37 -7.76
C ALA A 50 2.65 -3.97 -6.35
N GLU A 51 1.68 -3.56 -5.56
CA GLU A 51 1.53 -4.07 -4.19
C GLU A 51 1.04 -5.51 -4.16
N GLN A 52 0.18 -5.91 -5.10
CA GLN A 52 -0.23 -7.31 -5.24
C GLN A 52 0.98 -8.19 -5.57
N LYS A 53 1.83 -7.73 -6.47
CA LYS A 53 3.04 -8.45 -6.81
C LYS A 53 3.99 -8.54 -5.62
N LEU A 54 4.13 -7.46 -4.86
CA LEU A 54 4.99 -7.46 -3.69
C LEU A 54 4.53 -8.48 -2.65
N VAL A 55 3.23 -8.61 -2.42
CA VAL A 55 2.68 -9.62 -1.52
C VAL A 55 2.97 -11.03 -2.03
N GLU A 56 2.92 -11.26 -3.35
CA GLU A 56 3.29 -12.54 -3.91
C GLU A 56 4.77 -12.89 -3.65
N LEU A 57 5.64 -11.88 -3.73
CA LEU A 57 7.08 -12.07 -3.49
C LEU A 57 7.41 -12.17 -2.00
N ARG A 58 6.62 -11.54 -1.15
CA ARG A 58 6.84 -11.46 0.31
C ARG A 58 5.55 -11.77 1.04
N PRO A 59 5.03 -13.00 0.94
CA PRO A 59 3.70 -13.31 1.48
C PRO A 59 3.59 -13.25 3.01
N ALA A 60 4.70 -13.30 3.73
CA ALA A 60 4.71 -13.23 5.19
C ALA A 60 5.06 -11.83 5.72
N ASP A 61 5.21 -10.85 4.85
CA ASP A 61 5.59 -9.49 5.25
C ASP A 61 4.33 -8.70 5.66
N PRO A 62 4.18 -8.36 6.94
CA PRO A 62 2.98 -7.64 7.39
C PRO A 62 2.86 -6.25 6.77
N ASP A 63 3.99 -5.57 6.50
CA ASP A 63 3.94 -4.23 5.90
C ASP A 63 3.43 -4.29 4.46
N ALA A 64 3.80 -5.32 3.70
CA ALA A 64 3.32 -5.48 2.34
C ALA A 64 1.79 -5.64 2.32
N HIS A 65 1.25 -6.44 3.22
CA HIS A 65 -0.20 -6.63 3.34
C HIS A 65 -0.90 -5.36 3.82
N TYR A 66 -0.29 -4.62 4.74
CA TYR A 66 -0.86 -3.35 5.21
C TYR A 66 -0.99 -2.36 4.06
N ASN A 67 0.07 -2.19 3.27
CA ASN A 67 0.05 -1.27 2.13
C ASN A 67 -0.98 -1.69 1.09
N LEU A 68 -1.11 -2.99 0.85
CA LEU A 68 -2.13 -3.51 -0.05
C LEU A 68 -3.55 -3.20 0.47
N ALA A 69 -3.77 -3.36 1.77
CA ALA A 69 -5.06 -3.02 2.39
C ALA A 69 -5.40 -1.54 2.19
N CYS A 70 -4.42 -0.67 2.36
CA CYS A 70 -4.59 0.76 2.14
C CYS A 70 -4.99 1.05 0.69
N ARG A 71 -4.40 0.32 -0.25
CA ARG A 71 -4.71 0.52 -1.66
C ARG A 71 -6.13 0.09 -1.98
N TYR A 72 -6.55 -1.06 -1.47
CA TYR A 72 -7.93 -1.48 -1.63
C TYR A 72 -8.91 -0.46 -1.05
N ALA A 73 -8.59 0.08 0.12
CA ALA A 73 -9.45 1.08 0.76
C ALA A 73 -9.56 2.37 -0.07
N THR A 74 -8.44 2.85 -0.62
CA THR A 74 -8.46 4.06 -1.46
C THR A 74 -9.19 3.83 -2.77
N LEU A 75 -9.23 2.59 -3.25
CA LEU A 75 -9.97 2.20 -4.45
C LEU A 75 -11.43 1.81 -4.15
N LYS A 76 -11.89 2.06 -2.92
CA LYS A 76 -13.26 1.81 -2.50
C LYS A 76 -13.69 0.34 -2.63
N GLN A 77 -12.78 -0.55 -2.23
CA GLN A 77 -13.04 -1.98 -2.15
C GLN A 77 -12.93 -2.43 -0.69
N PRO A 78 -13.97 -2.14 0.12
CA PRO A 78 -13.89 -2.33 1.57
C PRO A 78 -13.74 -3.78 2.00
N ASP A 79 -14.36 -4.72 1.31
CA ASP A 79 -14.26 -6.12 1.70
C ASP A 79 -12.82 -6.63 1.56
N LEU A 80 -12.18 -6.33 0.44
CA LEU A 80 -10.78 -6.70 0.23
C LEU A 80 -9.86 -5.95 1.17
N ALA A 81 -10.13 -4.66 1.40
CA ALA A 81 -9.34 -3.85 2.31
C ALA A 81 -9.34 -4.42 3.73
N LEU A 82 -10.51 -4.76 4.25
CA LEU A 82 -10.62 -5.26 5.62
C LEU A 82 -10.06 -6.68 5.76
N ARG A 83 -10.25 -7.52 4.75
CA ARG A 83 -9.67 -8.85 4.74
C ARG A 83 -8.14 -8.79 4.73
N THR A 84 -7.58 -7.93 3.88
CA THR A 84 -6.13 -7.78 3.76
C THR A 84 -5.54 -7.13 5.00
N LEU A 85 -6.25 -6.17 5.61
CA LEU A 85 -5.83 -5.56 6.87
C LEU A 85 -5.75 -6.61 7.98
N ARG A 86 -6.75 -7.50 8.05
CA ARG A 86 -6.73 -8.60 9.02
C ARG A 86 -5.49 -9.47 8.81
N THR A 87 -5.18 -9.81 7.58
CA THR A 87 -3.98 -10.60 7.27
C THR A 87 -2.71 -9.88 7.75
N ALA A 88 -2.62 -8.58 7.53
CA ALA A 88 -1.47 -7.80 7.99
C ALA A 88 -1.32 -7.89 9.51
N VAL A 89 -2.42 -7.73 10.24
CA VAL A 89 -2.41 -7.79 11.71
C VAL A 89 -2.07 -9.21 12.18
N GLU A 90 -2.63 -10.22 11.55
CA GLU A 90 -2.31 -11.62 11.88
C GLU A 90 -0.83 -11.94 11.67
N LEU A 91 -0.22 -11.33 10.67
CA LEU A 91 1.21 -11.51 10.39
C LEU A 91 2.12 -10.68 11.31
N GLY A 92 1.56 -9.83 12.14
CA GLY A 92 2.33 -9.09 13.12
C GLY A 92 2.34 -7.57 13.00
N TYR A 93 1.55 -7.00 12.10
CA TYR A 93 1.43 -5.54 12.04
C TYR A 93 0.73 -5.04 13.30
N ARG A 94 1.47 -4.34 14.14
CA ARG A 94 0.98 -3.94 15.48
C ARG A 94 0.94 -2.44 15.70
N ASP A 95 1.19 -1.65 14.68
CA ASP A 95 1.11 -0.18 14.81
C ASP A 95 -0.34 0.27 14.70
N PHE A 96 -1.10 0.02 15.77
CA PHE A 96 -2.53 0.34 15.79
C PHE A 96 -2.80 1.83 15.75
N ARG A 97 -1.87 2.65 16.22
CA ARG A 97 -1.99 4.10 16.10
C ARG A 97 -2.03 4.50 14.63
N THR A 98 -1.10 3.96 13.84
CA THR A 98 -1.09 4.23 12.39
C THR A 98 -2.39 3.75 11.75
N ILE A 99 -2.84 2.54 12.06
CA ILE A 99 -4.09 2.00 11.51
C ILE A 99 -5.25 2.95 11.79
N MET A 100 -5.35 3.48 13.00
CA MET A 100 -6.46 4.34 13.41
C MET A 100 -6.41 5.73 12.78
N GLN A 101 -5.25 6.21 12.37
CA GLN A 101 -5.05 7.57 11.89
C GLN A 101 -4.73 7.68 10.41
N ASP A 102 -4.48 6.57 9.73
CA ASP A 102 -4.06 6.58 8.34
C ASP A 102 -5.21 7.03 7.44
N ARG A 103 -4.99 8.11 6.71
CA ARG A 103 -5.99 8.65 5.79
C ARG A 103 -6.38 7.67 4.70
N GLN A 104 -5.47 6.80 4.33
CA GLN A 104 -5.74 5.80 3.29
C GLN A 104 -6.81 4.79 3.72
N LEU A 105 -7.03 4.64 5.03
CA LEU A 105 -8.05 3.75 5.58
C LEU A 105 -9.35 4.45 5.95
N GLU A 106 -9.46 5.75 5.66
CA GLU A 106 -10.62 6.55 6.07
C GLU A 106 -11.94 5.97 5.58
N SER A 107 -11.97 5.43 4.36
CA SER A 107 -13.20 4.89 3.78
C SER A 107 -13.73 3.65 4.49
N VAL A 108 -12.88 2.93 5.23
CA VAL A 108 -13.28 1.72 5.96
C VAL A 108 -13.33 1.91 7.47
N ARG A 109 -12.91 3.07 7.97
CA ARG A 109 -12.78 3.30 9.42
C ARG A 109 -14.11 3.20 10.16
N LYS A 110 -15.23 3.55 9.53
CA LYS A 110 -16.55 3.49 10.13
C LYS A 110 -17.23 2.13 9.98
N ASP A 111 -16.63 1.23 9.22
CA ASP A 111 -17.17 -0.11 9.05
C ASP A 111 -17.04 -0.88 10.37
N PRO A 112 -18.13 -1.53 10.85
CA PRO A 112 -18.06 -2.28 12.11
C PRO A 112 -16.97 -3.34 12.14
N ARG A 113 -16.64 -3.91 10.98
CA ARG A 113 -15.59 -4.93 10.88
C ARG A 113 -14.21 -4.35 11.22
N PHE A 114 -13.97 -3.08 10.90
CA PHE A 114 -12.73 -2.39 11.24
C PHE A 114 -12.57 -2.32 12.76
N ARG A 115 -13.61 -1.88 13.46
CA ARG A 115 -13.57 -1.79 14.91
C ARG A 115 -13.46 -3.15 15.59
N ALA A 116 -14.16 -4.13 15.04
CA ALA A 116 -14.10 -5.49 15.58
C ALA A 116 -12.68 -6.06 15.47
N LEU A 117 -12.02 -5.84 14.34
CA LEU A 117 -10.65 -6.26 14.14
C LEU A 117 -9.71 -5.65 15.17
N LEU A 118 -9.81 -4.34 15.38
CA LEU A 118 -8.93 -3.67 16.34
C LEU A 118 -9.18 -4.17 17.77
N ARG A 119 -10.43 -4.36 18.16
CA ARG A 119 -10.75 -4.87 19.50
C ARG A 119 -10.18 -6.27 19.73
N GLU A 120 -10.24 -7.11 18.70
CA GLU A 120 -9.74 -8.49 18.78
C GLU A 120 -8.26 -8.56 19.13
N TYR A 121 -7.47 -7.62 18.60
CA TYR A 121 -6.00 -7.65 18.74
C TYR A 121 -5.45 -6.65 19.75
N GLN A 122 -6.25 -5.71 20.23
CA GLN A 122 -5.80 -4.74 21.22
C GLN A 122 -6.18 -5.07 22.66
N SER A 123 -7.09 -6.00 22.85
CA SER A 123 -7.56 -6.38 24.19
C SER A 123 -6.57 -7.22 24.99
#